data_13798eddf73eaa3c7b264f7cb01e5c8b
#
_entry.id   13798eddf73eaa3c7b264f7cb01e5c8b
#
_cell.length_a   1.000
_cell.length_b   1.000
_cell.length_c   1.000
_cell.angle_alpha   90.00
_cell.angle_beta   90.00
_cell.angle_gamma   90.00
#
_symmetry.space_group_name_H-M   'P 1'
#
loop_
_entity.id
_entity.type
_entity.pdbx_description
1 polymer ?
#
loop_
_entity_poly.entity_id
_entity_poly.type
_entity_poly.pdbx_seq_one_letter_code
_entity_poly.pdbx_strand_id
1 'polypeptide(L)'
;NVLASSPVQTLSHADMERLGIHDMGDALKRFAGVQVKDYGGVGGMKTVNIRGLGAGHTGVVYDGVQVGDCQSGQVDLSRFTLDNISLISLQIGQDDNIYQSAKSYASAGMINISTLQGYTDRNSQSTRKKTELSTTIRTGSYGLFSPSLLFHQQFSRLGIGAYGSYERADGVYAFKLKNGVKTINEQRNNSDIETWRGEINLDYQLNEKQILKWKTYGFTSHRGLPGAVIYDNTYSAERLVDKNVFTQLFYENQFSQHIKLKAAAKWNYSWSRYSDVPASGYKEDIYRQQETYLTATLWSEPLQGLHLSLAQDYAHNHLSMSLSQAANPTRNSLWTALAANYRIGQFTFNTSLLATNITEHVKIGNASDGFHRLSPAFSLQWRALQDLRFRFGYKDIFRTPTLNELYYTGIGNRRLNPEKSRLWNLGATYSHTFNHTLQLSLTADGYFGNITDKIIAVPKMFYWQMMNAGKVRQLGLDISANAEKRWDKGWTLSVTGSYSMLNATDRTNPTDIYYGHQIAYTPRHSGSISSLLHTPWLDLSYNLLLMGERYSLGYNIPNNRMAAFTDHSITISKNINFLKQELHLQFDLRNLGNKN
;
A
#
# COMPACT_ATOMS: atom_id res chain seq x y z
N ASN A 1 16.60 -6.95 -6.72
CA ASN A 1 15.95 -5.69 -7.18
C ASN A 1 16.71 -5.02 -8.33
N VAL A 2 18.03 -5.20 -8.39
CA VAL A 2 18.88 -4.64 -9.46
C VAL A 2 18.55 -5.23 -10.84
N LEU A 3 17.89 -6.37 -10.91
CA LEU A 3 17.54 -7.07 -12.16
C LEU A 3 16.15 -6.73 -12.70
N ALA A 4 15.34 -5.92 -11.99
CA ALA A 4 13.98 -5.62 -12.40
C ALA A 4 13.92 -4.58 -13.55
N SER A 5 12.99 -4.74 -14.49
CA SER A 5 12.74 -3.77 -15.58
C SER A 5 11.83 -2.61 -15.15
N SER A 6 11.33 -2.63 -13.94
CA SER A 6 10.59 -1.55 -13.31
C SER A 6 11.19 -1.18 -11.97
N PRO A 7 10.93 0.03 -11.43
CA PRO A 7 11.39 0.39 -10.10
C PRO A 7 10.80 -0.54 -9.04
N VAL A 8 11.64 -1.26 -8.31
CA VAL A 8 11.25 -2.12 -7.19
C VAL A 8 11.98 -1.66 -5.93
N GLN A 9 11.23 -1.33 -4.90
CA GLN A 9 11.73 -0.95 -3.58
C GLN A 9 11.26 -2.00 -2.56
N THR A 10 12.12 -2.38 -1.64
CA THR A 10 11.82 -3.44 -0.65
C THR A 10 12.24 -3.03 0.73
N LEU A 11 11.53 -3.55 1.74
CA LEU A 11 11.82 -3.41 3.14
C LEU A 11 11.59 -4.74 3.84
N SER A 12 12.64 -5.33 4.39
CA SER A 12 12.57 -6.61 5.10
C SER A 12 12.13 -6.44 6.56
N HIS A 13 11.71 -7.54 7.19
CA HIS A 13 11.38 -7.54 8.63
C HIS A 13 12.50 -7.00 9.49
N ALA A 14 13.73 -7.48 9.27
CA ALA A 14 14.90 -7.02 10.01
C ALA A 14 15.19 -5.52 9.81
N ASP A 15 14.96 -4.98 8.60
CA ASP A 15 15.10 -3.54 8.35
C ASP A 15 14.03 -2.74 9.11
N MET A 16 12.77 -3.24 9.11
CA MET A 16 11.67 -2.59 9.82
C MET A 16 11.93 -2.52 11.33
N GLU A 17 12.38 -3.62 11.93
CA GLU A 17 12.74 -3.65 13.36
C GLU A 17 13.89 -2.69 13.68
N ARG A 18 15.03 -2.83 13.00
CA ARG A 18 16.24 -2.03 13.27
C ARG A 18 16.04 -0.53 13.04
N LEU A 19 15.17 -0.15 12.08
CA LEU A 19 14.86 1.24 11.79
C LEU A 19 13.72 1.81 12.66
N GLY A 20 13.15 1.04 13.58
CA GLY A 20 12.06 1.49 14.46
C GLY A 20 10.78 1.82 13.70
N ILE A 21 10.49 1.05 12.65
CA ILE A 21 9.27 1.23 11.86
C ILE A 21 8.16 0.42 12.52
N HIS A 22 7.06 1.08 12.89
CA HIS A 22 6.01 0.45 13.70
C HIS A 22 4.70 0.22 12.97
N ASP A 23 4.46 0.95 11.87
CA ASP A 23 3.24 0.80 11.10
C ASP A 23 3.51 0.82 9.59
N MET A 24 2.54 0.35 8.83
CA MET A 24 2.63 0.25 7.37
C MET A 24 2.81 1.62 6.70
N GLY A 25 2.23 2.68 7.26
CA GLY A 25 2.40 4.03 6.75
C GLY A 25 3.84 4.52 6.88
N ASP A 26 4.48 4.28 8.02
CA ASP A 26 5.89 4.61 8.25
C ASP A 26 6.81 3.84 7.30
N ALA A 27 6.51 2.57 7.05
CA ALA A 27 7.25 1.76 6.09
C ALA A 27 7.19 2.37 4.68
N LEU A 28 6.00 2.70 4.22
CA LEU A 28 5.75 3.15 2.86
C LEU A 28 6.17 4.61 2.60
N LYS A 29 6.22 5.47 3.62
CA LYS A 29 6.77 6.83 3.51
C LYS A 29 8.26 6.86 3.12
N ARG A 30 8.96 5.74 3.27
CA ARG A 30 10.39 5.61 2.94
C ARG A 30 10.63 5.28 1.47
N PHE A 31 9.61 4.87 0.74
CA PHE A 31 9.70 4.56 -0.68
C PHE A 31 9.56 5.80 -1.54
N ALA A 32 10.44 5.94 -2.53
CA ALA A 32 10.35 7.01 -3.52
C ALA A 32 9.08 6.85 -4.36
N GLY A 33 8.44 7.97 -4.72
CA GLY A 33 7.19 7.99 -5.48
C GLY A 33 5.93 7.73 -4.66
N VAL A 34 6.05 7.57 -3.35
CA VAL A 34 4.95 7.23 -2.45
C VAL A 34 4.56 8.42 -1.58
N GLN A 35 3.26 8.63 -1.47
CA GLN A 35 2.65 9.55 -0.53
C GLN A 35 1.64 8.80 0.32
N VAL A 36 1.84 8.82 1.63
CA VAL A 36 0.90 8.22 2.59
C VAL A 36 -0.02 9.31 3.11
N LYS A 37 -1.31 9.10 2.94
CA LYS A 37 -2.34 9.93 3.55
C LYS A 37 -2.79 9.27 4.86
N ASP A 38 -2.57 9.97 5.95
CA ASP A 38 -2.95 9.57 7.29
C ASP A 38 -4.18 10.38 7.72
N TYR A 39 -5.24 9.69 8.11
CA TYR A 39 -6.53 10.31 8.46
C TYR A 39 -6.70 10.51 9.97
N GLY A 40 -5.65 10.38 10.73
CA GLY A 40 -5.64 10.77 12.13
C GLY A 40 -4.94 9.81 13.10
N GLY A 41 -3.76 10.18 13.55
CA GLY A 41 -3.08 9.60 14.70
C GLY A 41 -2.85 8.08 14.70
N VAL A 42 -2.80 7.51 15.90
CA VAL A 42 -2.50 6.08 16.11
C VAL A 42 -3.54 5.17 15.45
N GLY A 43 -4.81 5.57 15.45
CA GLY A 43 -5.90 4.77 14.90
C GLY A 43 -6.41 5.18 13.52
N GLY A 44 -5.77 6.16 12.88
CA GLY A 44 -6.22 6.69 11.61
C GLY A 44 -6.08 5.72 10.45
N MET A 45 -7.04 5.78 9.52
CA MET A 45 -6.92 5.10 8.24
C MET A 45 -5.67 5.58 7.51
N LYS A 46 -4.92 4.66 6.89
CA LYS A 46 -3.71 4.98 6.12
C LYS A 46 -3.86 4.47 4.69
N THR A 47 -3.83 5.39 3.74
CA THR A 47 -3.91 5.07 2.32
C THR A 47 -2.66 5.52 1.58
N VAL A 48 -2.35 4.86 0.48
CA VAL A 48 -1.15 5.12 -0.31
C VAL A 48 -1.51 5.61 -1.68
N ASN A 49 -0.91 6.72 -2.05
CA ASN A 49 -0.97 7.32 -3.36
C ASN A 49 0.41 7.20 -4.03
N ILE A 50 0.47 6.58 -5.19
CA ILE A 50 1.69 6.45 -5.98
C ILE A 50 1.72 7.54 -7.04
N ARG A 51 2.78 8.37 -7.03
CA ARG A 51 3.03 9.43 -8.03
C ARG A 51 1.85 10.38 -8.27
N GLY A 52 1.00 10.61 -7.26
CA GLY A 52 -0.16 11.51 -7.38
C GLY A 52 -1.35 10.99 -8.19
N LEU A 53 -1.37 9.69 -8.55
CA LEU A 53 -2.48 9.08 -9.29
C LEU A 53 -3.75 8.94 -8.43
N GLY A 54 -3.58 8.83 -7.12
CA GLY A 54 -4.64 8.57 -6.16
C GLY A 54 -4.61 7.13 -5.64
N ALA A 55 -5.12 6.92 -4.43
CA ALA A 55 -5.04 5.62 -3.75
C ALA A 55 -5.81 4.51 -4.49
N GLY A 56 -6.85 4.85 -5.24
CA GLY A 56 -7.61 3.88 -6.05
C GLY A 56 -6.85 3.29 -7.25
N HIS A 57 -5.67 3.82 -7.58
CA HIS A 57 -4.76 3.28 -8.61
C HIS A 57 -3.66 2.37 -8.03
N THR A 58 -3.63 2.18 -6.71
CA THR A 58 -2.64 1.36 -6.01
C THR A 58 -3.22 -0.01 -5.71
N GLY A 59 -2.58 -1.06 -6.21
CA GLY A 59 -2.93 -2.44 -5.85
C GLY A 59 -2.20 -2.89 -4.59
N VAL A 60 -2.87 -3.72 -3.79
CA VAL A 60 -2.29 -4.35 -2.59
C VAL A 60 -2.46 -5.86 -2.70
N VAL A 61 -1.37 -6.59 -2.54
CA VAL A 61 -1.34 -8.06 -2.53
C VAL A 61 -0.87 -8.52 -1.16
N TYR A 62 -1.61 -9.43 -0.57
CA TYR A 62 -1.29 -10.04 0.72
C TYR A 62 -1.08 -11.54 0.53
N ASP A 63 0.17 -12.00 0.71
CA ASP A 63 0.61 -13.39 0.44
C ASP A 63 0.14 -13.93 -0.92
N GLY A 64 0.34 -13.14 -1.97
CA GLY A 64 0.07 -13.54 -3.35
C GLY A 64 -1.36 -13.36 -3.82
N VAL A 65 -2.30 -12.94 -2.95
CA VAL A 65 -3.70 -12.70 -3.30
C VAL A 65 -4.06 -11.22 -3.12
N GLN A 66 -4.72 -10.65 -4.12
CA GLN A 66 -5.06 -9.24 -4.10
C GLN A 66 -6.14 -8.93 -3.05
N VAL A 67 -5.88 -7.90 -2.25
CA VAL A 67 -6.83 -7.31 -1.30
C VAL A 67 -7.43 -6.05 -1.93
N GLY A 68 -8.71 -5.85 -1.74
CA GLY A 68 -9.41 -4.69 -2.28
C GLY A 68 -10.56 -4.25 -1.39
N ASP A 69 -11.06 -3.07 -1.64
CA ASP A 69 -12.28 -2.52 -1.10
C ASP A 69 -13.13 -1.99 -2.26
N CYS A 70 -14.27 -2.61 -2.51
CA CYS A 70 -15.13 -2.25 -3.64
C CYS A 70 -15.96 -0.99 -3.34
N GLN A 71 -16.15 -0.64 -2.07
CA GLN A 71 -16.94 0.50 -1.64
C GLN A 71 -16.18 1.81 -1.89
N SER A 72 -14.97 1.92 -1.34
CA SER A 72 -14.13 3.14 -1.40
C SER A 72 -13.05 3.06 -2.49
N GLY A 73 -12.71 1.88 -2.97
CA GLY A 73 -11.61 1.63 -3.91
C GLY A 73 -10.22 1.81 -3.30
N GLN A 74 -10.11 1.98 -1.99
CA GLN A 74 -8.86 2.24 -1.26
C GLN A 74 -8.67 1.19 -0.19
N VAL A 75 -7.46 0.66 -0.05
CA VAL A 75 -7.12 -0.28 1.01
C VAL A 75 -6.60 0.48 2.22
N ASP A 76 -7.26 0.30 3.37
CA ASP A 76 -6.73 0.79 4.65
C ASP A 76 -5.58 -0.11 5.10
N LEU A 77 -4.36 0.41 4.99
CA LEU A 77 -3.14 -0.31 5.36
C LEU A 77 -2.91 -0.40 6.87
N SER A 78 -3.65 0.37 7.68
CA SER A 78 -3.57 0.27 9.15
C SER A 78 -4.08 -1.06 9.70
N ARG A 79 -4.80 -1.83 8.88
CA ARG A 79 -5.26 -3.19 9.21
C ARG A 79 -4.11 -4.18 9.39
N PHE A 80 -2.99 -3.97 8.68
CA PHE A 80 -1.86 -4.89 8.68
C PHE A 80 -0.80 -4.43 9.67
N THR A 81 -0.37 -5.33 10.54
CA THR A 81 0.71 -5.08 11.51
C THR A 81 2.04 -5.59 10.98
N LEU A 82 3.12 -4.88 11.29
CA LEU A 82 4.46 -5.24 10.84
C LEU A 82 5.05 -6.46 11.57
N ASP A 83 4.53 -6.81 12.75
CA ASP A 83 5.04 -7.94 13.55
C ASP A 83 4.98 -9.28 12.84
N ASN A 84 4.04 -9.46 11.92
CA ASN A 84 3.85 -10.66 11.12
C ASN A 84 4.35 -10.52 9.67
N ILE A 85 4.99 -9.41 9.31
CA ILE A 85 5.41 -9.16 7.93
C ILE A 85 6.88 -9.48 7.75
N SER A 86 7.20 -10.32 6.76
CA SER A 86 8.57 -10.65 6.36
C SER A 86 9.15 -9.66 5.38
N LEU A 87 8.32 -9.18 4.44
CA LEU A 87 8.75 -8.32 3.34
C LEU A 87 7.61 -7.41 2.87
N ILE A 88 7.91 -6.15 2.70
CA ILE A 88 7.09 -5.22 1.93
C ILE A 88 7.86 -4.86 0.67
N SER A 89 7.22 -4.99 -0.48
CA SER A 89 7.79 -4.50 -1.74
C SER A 89 6.80 -3.61 -2.46
N LEU A 90 7.33 -2.54 -3.02
CA LEU A 90 6.61 -1.65 -3.93
C LEU A 90 7.19 -1.79 -5.32
N GLN A 91 6.32 -1.97 -6.30
CA GLN A 91 6.65 -2.01 -7.69
C GLN A 91 5.80 -1.01 -8.46
N ILE A 92 6.44 -0.18 -9.28
CA ILE A 92 5.78 0.88 -10.04
C ILE A 92 5.93 0.60 -11.53
N GLY A 93 4.81 0.65 -12.27
CA GLY A 93 4.79 0.42 -13.72
C GLY A 93 4.53 -1.04 -14.11
N GLN A 94 5.20 -1.51 -15.17
CA GLN A 94 5.07 -2.88 -15.67
C GLN A 94 6.01 -3.82 -14.92
N ASP A 95 5.46 -4.91 -14.37
CA ASP A 95 6.23 -5.94 -13.65
C ASP A 95 6.93 -6.90 -14.62
N ASP A 96 8.15 -7.32 -14.28
CA ASP A 96 8.88 -8.42 -14.94
C ASP A 96 8.30 -9.77 -14.58
N ASN A 97 7.70 -9.88 -13.40
CA ASN A 97 7.04 -11.08 -12.98
C ASN A 97 5.68 -11.20 -13.66
N ILE A 98 5.66 -11.86 -14.81
CA ILE A 98 4.42 -12.14 -15.53
C ILE A 98 3.60 -13.29 -14.92
N TYR A 99 4.13 -14.00 -13.93
CA TYR A 99 3.44 -15.06 -13.18
C TYR A 99 2.63 -14.46 -12.04
N GLN A 100 1.64 -13.62 -12.38
CA GLN A 100 0.79 -12.86 -11.46
C GLN A 100 -0.67 -12.84 -11.90
N SER A 101 -1.59 -12.44 -11.01
CA SER A 101 -3.02 -12.34 -11.31
C SER A 101 -3.31 -11.27 -12.37
N ALA A 102 -4.39 -11.45 -13.14
CA ALA A 102 -4.77 -10.51 -14.19
C ALA A 102 -5.09 -9.11 -13.63
N LYS A 103 -5.76 -9.02 -12.49
CA LYS A 103 -6.10 -7.76 -11.82
C LYS A 103 -4.86 -6.94 -11.42
N SER A 104 -3.69 -7.59 -11.19
CA SER A 104 -2.43 -6.89 -10.86
C SER A 104 -1.96 -5.96 -11.99
N TYR A 105 -2.28 -6.27 -13.24
CA TYR A 105 -1.95 -5.42 -14.39
C TYR A 105 -2.77 -4.12 -14.45
N ALA A 106 -3.91 -4.05 -13.76
CA ALA A 106 -4.77 -2.86 -13.74
C ALA A 106 -4.22 -1.69 -12.93
N SER A 107 -3.28 -1.93 -12.00
CA SER A 107 -2.80 -0.93 -11.04
C SER A 107 -1.60 -0.16 -11.57
N ALA A 108 -1.43 1.10 -11.14
CA ALA A 108 -0.26 1.92 -11.44
C ALA A 108 1.01 1.43 -10.74
N GLY A 109 0.82 0.89 -9.56
CA GLY A 109 1.85 0.22 -8.78
C GLY A 109 1.22 -0.78 -7.83
N MET A 110 2.03 -1.73 -7.40
CA MET A 110 1.65 -2.83 -6.53
C MET A 110 2.46 -2.81 -5.24
N ILE A 111 1.76 -2.84 -4.12
CA ILE A 111 2.33 -3.10 -2.80
C ILE A 111 2.15 -4.58 -2.53
N ASN A 112 3.24 -5.33 -2.46
CA ASN A 112 3.21 -6.74 -2.08
C ASN A 112 3.63 -6.87 -0.63
N ILE A 113 2.78 -7.47 0.18
CA ILE A 113 2.97 -7.74 1.59
C ILE A 113 3.10 -9.26 1.73
N SER A 114 4.25 -9.72 2.21
CA SER A 114 4.50 -11.12 2.52
C SER A 114 4.62 -11.30 4.02
N THR A 115 3.87 -12.25 4.57
CA THR A 115 3.94 -12.55 6.01
C THR A 115 5.09 -13.49 6.33
N LEU A 116 5.53 -13.49 7.58
CA LEU A 116 6.57 -14.42 8.08
C LEU A 116 6.17 -15.88 7.90
N GLN A 117 4.88 -16.16 7.90
CA GLN A 117 4.32 -17.51 7.78
C GLN A 117 4.00 -17.91 6.34
N GLY A 118 3.73 -16.92 5.45
CA GLY A 118 3.42 -17.15 4.04
C GLY A 118 4.63 -17.36 3.14
N TYR A 119 5.83 -17.13 3.67
CA TYR A 119 7.07 -17.19 2.91
C TYR A 119 7.75 -18.55 3.07
N THR A 120 7.23 -19.57 2.40
CA THR A 120 8.01 -20.80 2.13
C THR A 120 8.70 -20.65 0.78
N ASP A 121 9.92 -20.10 0.78
CA ASP A 121 10.80 -20.17 -0.38
C ASP A 121 11.23 -21.63 -0.58
N ARG A 122 10.93 -22.20 -1.74
CA ARG A 122 11.34 -23.56 -2.12
C ARG A 122 12.85 -23.78 -2.05
N ASN A 123 13.64 -22.70 -2.13
CA ASN A 123 15.09 -22.73 -2.14
C ASN A 123 15.72 -22.53 -0.75
N SER A 124 14.96 -22.14 0.28
CA SER A 124 15.49 -21.94 1.62
C SER A 124 15.21 -23.13 2.54
N GLN A 125 15.70 -24.31 2.18
CA GLN A 125 15.62 -25.50 3.05
C GLN A 125 16.43 -25.39 4.35
N SER A 126 17.14 -24.27 4.62
CA SER A 126 18.25 -24.40 5.57
C SER A 126 18.16 -23.60 6.87
N THR A 127 17.18 -22.73 7.11
CA THR A 127 17.30 -21.88 8.32
C THR A 127 16.03 -21.66 9.15
N ARG A 128 14.87 -22.19 8.75
CA ARG A 128 13.67 -22.03 9.58
C ARG A 128 13.67 -23.02 10.74
N LYS A 129 13.57 -22.51 11.95
CA LYS A 129 13.41 -23.34 13.16
C LYS A 129 12.16 -24.19 13.00
N LYS A 130 12.21 -25.48 13.38
CA LYS A 130 11.04 -26.38 13.34
C LYS A 130 9.87 -25.85 14.15
N THR A 131 10.17 -25.14 15.24
CA THR A 131 9.19 -24.47 16.13
C THR A 131 9.69 -23.07 16.41
N GLU A 132 8.86 -22.09 16.24
CA GLU A 132 9.12 -20.70 16.57
C GLU A 132 7.94 -20.14 17.35
N LEU A 133 8.23 -19.49 18.46
CA LEU A 133 7.27 -18.74 19.27
C LEU A 133 7.89 -17.39 19.56
N SER A 134 7.25 -16.33 19.10
CA SER A 134 7.69 -14.96 19.34
C SER A 134 6.57 -14.16 19.99
N THR A 135 6.92 -13.42 21.04
CA THR A 135 6.00 -12.51 21.73
C THR A 135 6.60 -11.13 21.70
N THR A 136 5.85 -10.16 21.23
CA THR A 136 6.24 -8.75 21.22
C THR A 136 5.28 -7.95 22.10
N ILE A 137 5.82 -7.07 22.93
CA ILE A 137 5.03 -6.13 23.73
C ILE A 137 5.58 -4.74 23.44
N ARG A 138 4.72 -3.86 22.91
CA ARG A 138 5.03 -2.44 22.72
C ARG A 138 4.20 -1.60 23.67
N THR A 139 4.85 -0.61 24.23
CA THR A 139 4.19 0.42 25.05
C THR A 139 4.81 1.78 24.72
N GLY A 140 4.05 2.85 24.89
CA GLY A 140 4.55 4.16 24.50
C GLY A 140 3.59 5.30 24.84
N SER A 141 3.86 6.45 24.24
CA SER A 141 3.04 7.66 24.38
C SER A 141 1.59 7.42 23.97
N TYR A 142 0.69 8.28 24.44
CA TYR A 142 -0.76 8.25 24.15
C TYR A 142 -1.46 6.99 24.65
N GLY A 143 -0.98 6.39 25.74
CA GLY A 143 -1.56 5.18 26.32
C GLY A 143 -1.40 3.94 25.43
N LEU A 144 -0.42 3.94 24.51
CA LEU A 144 -0.19 2.80 23.61
C LEU A 144 0.20 1.55 24.41
N PHE A 145 -0.55 0.48 24.18
CA PHE A 145 -0.26 -0.87 24.63
C PHE A 145 -0.59 -1.85 23.50
N SER A 146 0.41 -2.57 23.00
CA SER A 146 0.27 -3.43 21.83
C SER A 146 1.07 -4.73 21.99
N PRO A 147 0.48 -5.77 22.61
CA PRO A 147 1.02 -7.12 22.64
C PRO A 147 0.70 -7.88 21.36
N SER A 148 1.62 -8.75 20.93
CA SER A 148 1.41 -9.69 19.84
C SER A 148 2.09 -11.03 20.11
N LEU A 149 1.56 -12.09 19.50
CA LEU A 149 2.04 -13.46 19.59
C LEU A 149 2.11 -14.06 18.18
N LEU A 150 3.27 -14.60 17.83
CA LEU A 150 3.50 -15.33 16.60
C LEU A 150 3.94 -16.76 16.96
N PHE A 151 3.24 -17.73 16.41
CA PHE A 151 3.57 -19.14 16.51
C PHE A 151 3.75 -19.74 15.12
N HIS A 152 4.81 -20.51 14.93
CA HIS A 152 5.05 -21.30 13.72
C HIS A 152 5.57 -22.68 14.09
N GLN A 153 5.00 -23.71 13.45
CA GLN A 153 5.45 -25.09 13.56
C GLN A 153 5.61 -25.68 12.17
N GLN A 154 6.79 -26.21 11.87
CA GLN A 154 7.07 -26.91 10.63
C GLN A 154 7.18 -28.41 10.88
N PHE A 155 6.34 -29.17 10.22
CA PHE A 155 6.44 -30.63 10.05
C PHE A 155 7.07 -30.93 8.68
N SER A 156 7.23 -32.21 8.35
CA SER A 156 7.88 -32.59 7.07
C SER A 156 7.18 -32.00 5.83
N ARG A 157 5.85 -32.00 5.79
CA ARG A 157 5.03 -31.52 4.66
C ARG A 157 4.00 -30.48 5.06
N LEU A 158 3.82 -30.22 6.33
CA LEU A 158 2.81 -29.31 6.86
C LEU A 158 3.46 -28.23 7.69
N GLY A 159 3.26 -26.97 7.29
CA GLY A 159 3.52 -25.79 8.09
C GLY A 159 2.23 -25.29 8.73
N ILE A 160 2.27 -24.99 10.01
CA ILE A 160 1.17 -24.38 10.75
C ILE A 160 1.67 -23.08 11.33
N GLY A 161 0.93 -22.00 11.11
CA GLY A 161 1.21 -20.70 11.66
C GLY A 161 -0.02 -20.09 12.31
N ALA A 162 0.17 -19.38 13.42
CA ALA A 162 -0.85 -18.58 14.07
C ALA A 162 -0.25 -17.25 14.51
N TYR A 163 -0.99 -16.19 14.31
CA TYR A 163 -0.66 -14.84 14.75
C TYR A 163 -1.85 -14.21 15.44
N GLY A 164 -1.60 -13.49 16.52
CA GLY A 164 -2.61 -12.70 17.21
C GLY A 164 -2.02 -11.41 17.76
N SER A 165 -2.74 -10.30 17.66
CA SER A 165 -2.35 -9.03 18.26
C SER A 165 -3.53 -8.27 18.82
N TYR A 166 -3.27 -7.52 19.87
CA TYR A 166 -4.13 -6.52 20.45
C TYR A 166 -3.41 -5.17 20.41
N GLU A 167 -4.15 -4.10 20.19
CA GLU A 167 -3.61 -2.74 20.22
C GLU A 167 -4.65 -1.80 20.82
N ARG A 168 -4.21 -1.03 21.80
CA ARG A 168 -5.00 0.03 22.41
C ARG A 168 -4.16 1.31 22.51
N ALA A 169 -4.79 2.45 22.25
CA ALA A 169 -4.23 3.76 22.53
C ALA A 169 -5.35 4.74 22.84
N ASP A 170 -5.08 5.70 23.73
CA ASP A 170 -6.06 6.75 24.06
C ASP A 170 -6.04 7.86 23.00
N GLY A 171 -4.92 8.03 22.30
CA GLY A 171 -4.77 8.96 21.19
C GLY A 171 -4.87 10.44 21.59
N VAL A 172 -4.90 10.75 22.89
CA VAL A 172 -5.05 12.12 23.42
C VAL A 172 -3.72 12.85 23.37
N TYR A 173 -3.67 13.99 22.70
CA TYR A 173 -2.48 14.86 22.67
C TYR A 173 -2.84 16.33 22.59
N ALA A 174 -1.97 17.17 23.17
CA ALA A 174 -2.09 18.61 23.09
C ALA A 174 -1.51 19.13 21.77
N PHE A 175 -2.16 20.11 21.17
CA PHE A 175 -1.67 20.80 19.99
C PHE A 175 -1.99 22.30 20.05
N LYS A 176 -1.34 23.07 19.18
CA LYS A 176 -1.56 24.51 19.05
C LYS A 176 -2.41 24.79 17.81
N LEU A 177 -3.58 25.35 18.03
CA LEU A 177 -4.45 25.82 16.96
C LEU A 177 -4.20 27.31 16.72
N LYS A 178 -3.78 27.67 15.50
CA LYS A 178 -3.63 29.05 15.08
C LYS A 178 -4.91 29.51 14.39
N ASN A 179 -5.58 30.49 14.98
CA ASN A 179 -6.77 31.12 14.44
C ASN A 179 -6.53 32.63 14.26
N GLY A 180 -6.20 33.04 13.03
CA GLY A 180 -5.77 34.40 12.74
C GLY A 180 -4.51 34.77 13.51
N VAL A 181 -4.60 35.78 14.38
CA VAL A 181 -3.50 36.24 15.26
C VAL A 181 -3.43 35.51 16.58
N LYS A 182 -4.47 34.76 16.97
CA LYS A 182 -4.52 34.02 18.23
C LYS A 182 -3.99 32.60 18.05
N THR A 183 -3.18 32.15 19.01
CA THR A 183 -2.79 30.75 19.13
C THR A 183 -3.40 30.22 20.43
N ILE A 184 -4.19 29.17 20.33
CA ILE A 184 -4.83 28.49 21.46
C ILE A 184 -4.22 27.11 21.62
N ASN A 185 -4.09 26.67 22.88
CA ASN A 185 -3.71 25.30 23.19
C ASN A 185 -4.98 24.46 23.26
N GLU A 186 -5.08 23.47 22.40
CA GLU A 186 -6.21 22.54 22.31
C GLU A 186 -5.74 21.12 22.62
N GLN A 187 -6.68 20.26 22.93
CA GLN A 187 -6.44 18.85 23.14
C GLN A 187 -7.22 18.03 22.12
N ARG A 188 -6.53 17.12 21.43
CA ARG A 188 -7.17 16.19 20.51
C ARG A 188 -7.86 15.11 21.33
N ASN A 189 -9.18 15.06 21.25
CA ASN A 189 -10.04 14.09 21.90
C ASN A 189 -10.70 13.18 20.86
N ASN A 190 -11.36 12.11 21.32
CA ASN A 190 -12.06 11.15 20.48
C ASN A 190 -11.17 10.56 19.37
N SER A 191 -9.93 10.22 19.73
CA SER A 191 -8.91 9.61 18.85
C SER A 191 -8.39 8.28 19.40
N ASP A 192 -9.13 7.71 20.33
CA ASP A 192 -8.86 6.40 20.91
C ASP A 192 -9.05 5.27 19.89
N ILE A 193 -8.29 4.21 20.09
CA ILE A 193 -8.40 3.00 19.28
C ILE A 193 -8.30 1.75 20.15
N GLU A 194 -9.06 0.75 19.78
CA GLU A 194 -8.94 -0.63 20.27
C GLU A 194 -9.06 -1.57 19.09
N THR A 195 -8.03 -2.39 18.84
CA THR A 195 -7.96 -3.26 17.67
C THR A 195 -7.50 -4.66 18.06
N TRP A 196 -8.17 -5.66 17.49
CA TRP A 196 -7.79 -7.07 17.55
C TRP A 196 -7.51 -7.59 16.14
N ARG A 197 -6.44 -8.38 15.99
CA ARG A 197 -6.08 -9.06 14.75
C ARG A 197 -5.76 -10.52 15.04
N GLY A 198 -6.16 -11.40 14.15
CA GLY A 198 -5.85 -12.81 14.23
C GLY A 198 -5.62 -13.39 12.84
N GLU A 199 -4.67 -14.32 12.73
CA GLU A 199 -4.35 -15.00 11.49
C GLU A 199 -3.98 -16.45 11.75
N ILE A 200 -4.46 -17.35 10.90
CA ILE A 200 -4.11 -18.77 10.89
C ILE A 200 -3.66 -19.12 9.47
N ASN A 201 -2.53 -19.83 9.36
CA ASN A 201 -1.94 -20.26 8.10
C ASN A 201 -1.68 -21.77 8.15
N LEU A 202 -2.01 -22.46 7.07
CA LEU A 202 -1.65 -23.85 6.83
C LEU A 202 -1.00 -23.95 5.45
N ASP A 203 0.24 -24.41 5.41
CA ASP A 203 0.99 -24.67 4.18
C ASP A 203 1.20 -26.17 4.06
N TYR A 204 0.62 -26.80 3.04
CA TYR A 204 0.74 -28.23 2.80
C TYR A 204 1.43 -28.53 1.48
N GLN A 205 2.57 -29.20 1.57
CA GLN A 205 3.30 -29.67 0.41
C GLN A 205 2.77 -31.06 0.00
N LEU A 206 1.92 -31.08 -1.04
CA LEU A 206 1.34 -32.31 -1.59
C LEU A 206 2.44 -33.24 -2.12
N ASN A 207 3.39 -32.67 -2.88
CA ASN A 207 4.61 -33.30 -3.39
C ASN A 207 5.65 -32.21 -3.74
N GLU A 208 6.78 -32.59 -4.34
CA GLU A 208 7.88 -31.66 -4.69
C GLU A 208 7.44 -30.55 -5.69
N LYS A 209 6.36 -30.77 -6.44
CA LYS A 209 5.87 -29.86 -7.48
C LYS A 209 4.61 -29.10 -7.10
N GLN A 210 3.92 -29.52 -6.03
CA GLN A 210 2.60 -29.02 -5.68
C GLN A 210 2.56 -28.53 -4.23
N ILE A 211 2.03 -27.32 -4.05
CA ILE A 211 1.79 -26.73 -2.74
C ILE A 211 0.36 -26.20 -2.65
N LEU A 212 -0.25 -26.43 -1.51
CA LEU A 212 -1.55 -25.88 -1.13
C LEU A 212 -1.37 -25.03 0.11
N LYS A 213 -1.85 -23.79 0.09
CA LYS A 213 -1.80 -22.88 1.24
C LYS A 213 -3.20 -22.41 1.56
N TRP A 214 -3.55 -22.45 2.83
CA TRP A 214 -4.78 -21.89 3.34
C TRP A 214 -4.48 -20.84 4.40
N LYS A 215 -5.17 -19.72 4.33
CA LYS A 215 -5.04 -18.61 5.26
C LYS A 215 -6.41 -18.09 5.64
N THR A 216 -6.60 -17.80 6.93
CA THR A 216 -7.73 -17.00 7.42
C THR A 216 -7.19 -15.85 8.26
N TYR A 217 -7.73 -14.67 7.99
CA TYR A 217 -7.41 -13.41 8.67
C TYR A 217 -8.68 -12.81 9.25
N GLY A 218 -8.62 -12.34 10.48
CA GLY A 218 -9.68 -11.63 11.17
C GLY A 218 -9.19 -10.32 11.77
N PHE A 219 -10.02 -9.29 11.69
CA PHE A 219 -9.71 -7.95 12.17
C PHE A 219 -10.97 -7.32 12.76
N THR A 220 -10.85 -6.65 13.90
CA THR A 220 -11.87 -5.76 14.44
C THR A 220 -11.22 -4.53 15.06
N SER A 221 -11.79 -3.36 14.81
CA SER A 221 -11.30 -2.08 15.32
C SER A 221 -12.47 -1.23 15.79
N HIS A 222 -12.33 -0.66 16.97
CA HIS A 222 -13.20 0.35 17.53
C HIS A 222 -12.38 1.63 17.67
N ARG A 223 -12.81 2.72 17.04
CA ARG A 223 -12.06 3.99 17.07
C ARG A 223 -12.94 5.22 17.12
N GLY A 224 -12.44 6.24 17.80
CA GLY A 224 -12.95 7.57 17.71
C GLY A 224 -12.52 8.24 16.41
N LEU A 225 -13.36 9.12 15.88
CA LEU A 225 -13.05 9.98 14.76
C LEU A 225 -13.03 11.43 15.27
N PRO A 226 -11.85 12.01 15.47
CA PRO A 226 -11.74 13.32 16.15
C PRO A 226 -12.27 14.48 15.31
N GLY A 227 -12.70 14.26 14.06
CA GLY A 227 -13.25 15.30 13.18
C GLY A 227 -12.22 16.31 12.68
N ALA A 228 -12.67 17.32 11.96
CA ALA A 228 -11.81 18.39 11.48
C ALA A 228 -11.41 19.33 12.65
N VAL A 229 -10.15 19.82 12.62
CA VAL A 229 -9.69 20.87 13.53
C VAL A 229 -10.19 22.21 13.01
N ILE A 230 -11.33 22.64 13.51
CA ILE A 230 -11.92 23.95 13.22
C ILE A 230 -12.18 24.70 14.53
N TYR A 231 -12.23 26.03 14.45
CA TYR A 231 -12.49 26.88 15.60
C TYR A 231 -13.85 26.54 16.23
N ASP A 232 -13.88 26.45 17.55
CA ASP A 232 -15.04 26.07 18.37
C ASP A 232 -15.58 24.64 18.16
N ASN A 233 -14.91 23.81 17.39
CA ASN A 233 -15.20 22.37 17.32
C ASN A 233 -14.14 21.56 18.05
N THR A 234 -14.16 21.63 19.36
CA THR A 234 -13.19 20.90 20.23
C THR A 234 -13.64 19.48 20.55
N TYR A 235 -14.87 19.11 20.21
CA TYR A 235 -15.47 17.83 20.55
C TYR A 235 -16.18 17.20 19.36
N SER A 236 -15.76 16.01 18.99
CA SER A 236 -16.45 15.13 18.02
C SER A 236 -17.00 13.91 18.76
N ALA A 237 -18.22 13.50 18.44
CA ALA A 237 -18.86 12.28 18.95
C ALA A 237 -18.82 11.14 17.92
N GLU A 238 -18.18 11.35 16.78
CA GLU A 238 -18.12 10.37 15.70
C GLU A 238 -17.33 9.14 16.09
N ARG A 239 -17.88 7.96 15.82
CA ARG A 239 -17.24 6.65 16.11
C ARG A 239 -17.30 5.76 14.88
N LEU A 240 -16.27 4.94 14.71
CA LEU A 240 -16.19 3.94 13.65
C LEU A 240 -15.85 2.58 14.24
N VAL A 241 -16.64 1.58 13.88
CA VAL A 241 -16.36 0.18 14.20
C VAL A 241 -16.23 -0.58 12.89
N ASP A 242 -15.07 -1.18 12.69
CA ASP A 242 -14.76 -1.99 11.52
C ASP A 242 -14.53 -3.44 11.92
N LYS A 243 -15.09 -4.36 11.15
CA LYS A 243 -14.84 -5.80 11.25
C LYS A 243 -14.55 -6.34 9.87
N ASN A 244 -13.52 -7.16 9.75
CA ASN A 244 -13.17 -7.80 8.49
C ASN A 244 -12.74 -9.24 8.76
N VAL A 245 -13.17 -10.15 7.92
CA VAL A 245 -12.66 -11.51 7.86
C VAL A 245 -12.47 -11.89 6.41
N PHE A 246 -11.33 -12.47 6.08
CA PHE A 246 -11.15 -13.12 4.80
C PHE A 246 -10.49 -14.48 4.96
N THR A 247 -10.84 -15.37 4.08
CA THR A 247 -10.17 -16.66 3.92
C THR A 247 -9.73 -16.82 2.48
N GLN A 248 -8.54 -17.39 2.29
CA GLN A 248 -7.98 -17.63 0.97
C GLN A 248 -7.33 -19.00 0.89
N LEU A 249 -7.52 -19.64 -0.25
CA LEU A 249 -6.89 -20.89 -0.64
C LEU A 249 -5.99 -20.60 -1.86
N PHE A 250 -4.75 -20.99 -1.79
CA PHE A 250 -3.77 -20.82 -2.86
C PHE A 250 -3.20 -22.18 -3.24
N TYR A 251 -3.17 -22.46 -4.53
CA TYR A 251 -2.60 -23.67 -5.10
C TYR A 251 -1.57 -23.32 -6.17
N GLU A 252 -0.44 -23.97 -6.13
CA GLU A 252 0.59 -23.87 -7.14
C GLU A 252 1.06 -25.26 -7.56
N ASN A 253 1.20 -25.46 -8.89
CA ASN A 253 1.69 -26.69 -9.48
C ASN A 253 2.70 -26.39 -10.59
N GLN A 254 3.84 -27.07 -10.51
CA GLN A 254 4.84 -27.08 -11.56
C GLN A 254 4.73 -28.40 -12.34
N PHE A 255 3.93 -28.37 -13.45
CA PHE A 255 3.73 -29.56 -14.29
C PHE A 255 5.05 -30.04 -14.90
N SER A 256 5.88 -29.10 -15.36
CA SER A 256 7.21 -29.35 -15.90
C SER A 256 8.14 -28.18 -15.57
N GLN A 257 9.40 -28.24 -16.04
CA GLN A 257 10.31 -27.08 -15.94
C GLN A 257 9.80 -25.86 -16.73
N HIS A 258 8.99 -26.10 -17.77
CA HIS A 258 8.51 -25.08 -18.70
C HIS A 258 7.03 -24.68 -18.51
N ILE A 259 6.28 -25.36 -17.63
CA ILE A 259 4.85 -25.08 -17.44
C ILE A 259 4.51 -25.07 -15.95
N LYS A 260 3.93 -23.95 -15.50
CA LYS A 260 3.49 -23.74 -14.11
C LYS A 260 2.08 -23.17 -14.09
N LEU A 261 1.33 -23.57 -13.09
CA LEU A 261 0.00 -23.04 -12.80
C LEU A 261 -0.05 -22.57 -11.36
N LYS A 262 -0.62 -21.39 -11.13
CA LYS A 262 -1.11 -21.02 -9.80
C LYS A 262 -2.56 -20.60 -9.88
N ALA A 263 -3.32 -20.93 -8.86
CA ALA A 263 -4.70 -20.55 -8.70
C ALA A 263 -4.96 -20.12 -7.26
N ALA A 264 -5.88 -19.20 -7.06
CA ALA A 264 -6.32 -18.85 -5.71
C ALA A 264 -7.81 -18.54 -5.70
N ALA A 265 -8.43 -18.83 -4.57
CA ALA A 265 -9.79 -18.45 -4.25
C ALA A 265 -9.79 -17.67 -2.93
N LYS A 266 -10.50 -16.56 -2.87
CA LYS A 266 -10.66 -15.75 -1.67
C LYS A 266 -12.14 -15.43 -1.46
N TRP A 267 -12.58 -15.54 -0.21
CA TRP A 267 -13.83 -14.96 0.25
C TRP A 267 -13.52 -13.92 1.32
N ASN A 268 -14.14 -12.75 1.20
CA ASN A 268 -13.96 -11.62 2.12
C ASN A 268 -15.30 -11.07 2.55
N TYR A 269 -15.45 -10.82 3.84
CA TYR A 269 -16.59 -10.13 4.44
C TYR A 269 -16.10 -8.95 5.27
N SER A 270 -16.65 -7.77 5.03
CA SER A 270 -16.40 -6.56 5.81
C SER A 270 -17.70 -6.00 6.33
N TRP A 271 -17.69 -5.57 7.58
CA TRP A 271 -18.78 -4.88 8.23
C TRP A 271 -18.23 -3.61 8.88
N SER A 272 -18.88 -2.49 8.62
CA SER A 272 -18.49 -1.20 9.17
C SER A 272 -19.72 -0.48 9.70
N ARG A 273 -19.59 0.15 10.86
CA ARG A 273 -20.59 0.99 11.49
C ARG A 273 -19.99 2.35 11.81
N TYR A 274 -20.53 3.37 11.16
CA TYR A 274 -20.30 4.76 11.52
C TYR A 274 -21.45 5.24 12.41
N SER A 275 -21.15 5.94 13.48
CA SER A 275 -22.14 6.57 14.36
C SER A 275 -21.72 7.96 14.75
N ASP A 276 -22.68 8.84 14.92
CA ASP A 276 -22.50 10.22 15.32
C ASP A 276 -23.68 10.69 16.18
N VAL A 277 -23.50 11.76 16.94
CA VAL A 277 -24.54 12.42 17.77
C VAL A 277 -24.64 13.89 17.37
N PRO A 278 -25.14 14.20 16.16
CA PRO A 278 -25.42 15.58 15.76
C PRO A 278 -26.60 16.15 16.57
N ALA A 279 -26.82 17.48 16.45
CA ALA A 279 -27.92 18.16 17.13
C ALA A 279 -29.31 17.57 16.80
N SER A 280 -29.45 16.87 15.66
CA SER A 280 -30.68 16.16 15.25
C SER A 280 -30.92 14.83 15.97
N GLY A 281 -29.98 14.40 16.84
CA GLY A 281 -30.04 13.13 17.56
C GLY A 281 -29.07 12.08 17.03
N TYR A 282 -29.06 10.88 17.65
CA TYR A 282 -28.16 9.79 17.26
C TYR A 282 -28.37 9.34 15.82
N LYS A 283 -27.28 9.22 15.08
CA LYS A 283 -27.23 8.71 13.70
C LYS A 283 -26.31 7.49 13.62
N GLU A 284 -26.72 6.48 12.89
CA GLU A 284 -25.95 5.27 12.63
C GLU A 284 -26.08 4.84 11.17
N ASP A 285 -24.94 4.60 10.52
CA ASP A 285 -24.89 4.05 9.17
C ASP A 285 -24.08 2.73 9.18
N ILE A 286 -24.66 1.68 8.62
CA ILE A 286 -24.05 0.35 8.56
C ILE A 286 -23.78 -0.04 7.11
N TYR A 287 -22.57 -0.53 6.87
CA TYR A 287 -22.10 -1.00 5.56
C TYR A 287 -21.67 -2.47 5.68
N ARG A 288 -22.08 -3.29 4.72
CA ARG A 288 -21.68 -4.70 4.63
C ARG A 288 -21.18 -4.96 3.22
N GLN A 289 -19.96 -5.48 3.12
CA GLN A 289 -19.37 -5.85 1.84
C GLN A 289 -19.05 -7.34 1.84
N GLN A 290 -19.31 -7.98 0.70
CA GLN A 290 -18.88 -9.34 0.42
C GLN A 290 -18.12 -9.36 -0.89
N GLU A 291 -17.01 -10.11 -0.92
CA GLU A 291 -16.26 -10.37 -2.13
C GLU A 291 -15.93 -11.85 -2.23
N THR A 292 -16.22 -12.43 -3.39
CA THR A 292 -15.63 -13.70 -3.83
C THR A 292 -14.68 -13.40 -4.97
N TYR A 293 -13.41 -13.79 -4.83
CA TYR A 293 -12.38 -13.55 -5.82
C TYR A 293 -11.69 -14.85 -6.21
N LEU A 294 -11.63 -15.11 -7.50
CA LEU A 294 -10.99 -16.28 -8.09
C LEU A 294 -9.91 -15.80 -9.06
N THR A 295 -8.77 -16.44 -9.05
CA THR A 295 -7.67 -16.16 -9.99
C THR A 295 -6.98 -17.44 -10.41
N ALA A 296 -6.58 -17.52 -11.68
CA ALA A 296 -5.74 -18.58 -12.21
C ALA A 296 -4.74 -18.00 -13.21
N THR A 297 -3.47 -18.39 -13.09
CA THR A 297 -2.40 -17.95 -14.00
C THR A 297 -1.63 -19.15 -14.49
N LEU A 298 -1.63 -19.36 -15.79
CA LEU A 298 -0.80 -20.33 -16.49
C LEU A 298 0.45 -19.61 -17.01
N TRP A 299 1.61 -20.13 -16.70
CA TRP A 299 2.90 -19.64 -17.16
C TRP A 299 3.61 -20.72 -17.96
N SER A 300 4.26 -20.34 -19.06
CA SER A 300 5.06 -21.24 -19.88
C SER A 300 6.34 -20.59 -20.38
N GLU A 301 7.35 -21.42 -20.61
CA GLU A 301 8.60 -21.08 -21.28
C GLU A 301 8.73 -21.94 -22.54
N PRO A 302 8.10 -21.55 -23.68
CA PRO A 302 8.12 -22.32 -24.91
C PRO A 302 9.49 -22.34 -25.59
N LEU A 303 10.30 -21.30 -25.39
CA LEU A 303 11.67 -21.17 -25.87
C LEU A 303 12.54 -20.59 -24.77
N GLN A 304 13.83 -20.91 -24.77
CA GLN A 304 14.77 -20.38 -23.79
C GLN A 304 14.74 -18.84 -23.74
N GLY A 305 14.44 -18.29 -22.56
CA GLY A 305 14.36 -16.86 -22.32
C GLY A 305 13.05 -16.20 -22.77
N LEU A 306 12.12 -16.93 -23.41
CA LEU A 306 10.77 -16.44 -23.71
C LEU A 306 9.77 -17.02 -22.72
N HIS A 307 9.21 -16.19 -21.89
CA HIS A 307 8.16 -16.55 -20.95
C HIS A 307 6.83 -15.96 -21.40
N LEU A 308 5.79 -16.76 -21.37
CA LEU A 308 4.41 -16.37 -21.69
C LEU A 308 3.51 -16.64 -20.49
N SER A 309 2.53 -15.79 -20.26
CA SER A 309 1.50 -16.04 -19.26
C SER A 309 0.11 -15.66 -19.73
N LEU A 310 -0.86 -16.47 -19.32
CA LEU A 310 -2.29 -16.21 -19.43
C LEU A 310 -2.84 -16.20 -18.01
N ALA A 311 -3.41 -15.07 -17.60
CA ALA A 311 -4.05 -14.91 -16.30
C ALA A 311 -5.53 -14.57 -16.48
N GLN A 312 -6.37 -15.20 -15.66
CA GLN A 312 -7.82 -14.99 -15.64
C GLN A 312 -8.27 -14.78 -14.21
N ASP A 313 -8.94 -13.64 -13.95
CA ASP A 313 -9.50 -13.31 -12.65
C ASP A 313 -10.98 -13.02 -12.74
N TYR A 314 -11.72 -13.40 -11.71
CA TYR A 314 -13.12 -13.06 -11.53
C TYR A 314 -13.36 -12.55 -10.11
N ALA A 315 -14.10 -11.46 -9.97
CA ALA A 315 -14.57 -10.97 -8.67
C ALA A 315 -16.09 -10.72 -8.69
N HIS A 316 -16.76 -11.21 -7.67
CA HIS A 316 -18.15 -10.91 -7.35
C HIS A 316 -18.17 -10.08 -6.07
N ASN A 317 -18.65 -8.85 -6.15
CA ASN A 317 -18.72 -7.92 -5.03
C ASN A 317 -20.17 -7.52 -4.78
N HIS A 318 -20.58 -7.51 -3.52
CA HIS A 318 -21.89 -7.02 -3.08
C HIS A 318 -21.71 -6.02 -1.93
N LEU A 319 -22.35 -4.84 -2.05
CA LEU A 319 -22.40 -3.81 -1.01
C LEU A 319 -23.84 -3.60 -0.56
N SER A 320 -24.08 -3.73 0.75
CA SER A 320 -25.33 -3.39 1.40
C SER A 320 -25.14 -2.22 2.37
N MET A 321 -26.00 -1.23 2.29
CA MET A 321 -25.96 -0.01 3.10
C MET A 321 -27.30 0.17 3.82
N SER A 322 -27.27 0.64 5.08
CA SER A 322 -28.50 0.96 5.85
C SER A 322 -29.14 2.31 5.48
N LEU A 323 -28.49 3.06 4.59
CA LEU A 323 -28.96 4.37 4.14
C LEU A 323 -30.34 4.26 3.47
N SER A 324 -31.17 5.30 3.66
CA SER A 324 -32.47 5.39 2.97
C SER A 324 -32.28 5.41 1.46
N GLN A 325 -33.10 4.62 0.73
CA GLN A 325 -33.03 4.48 -0.73
C GLN A 325 -31.66 4.00 -1.26
N ALA A 326 -30.94 3.22 -0.45
CA ALA A 326 -29.65 2.66 -0.84
C ALA A 326 -29.78 1.72 -2.05
N ALA A 327 -28.94 1.90 -3.05
CA ALA A 327 -28.96 1.11 -4.28
C ALA A 327 -28.56 -0.36 -4.06
N ASN A 328 -27.77 -0.66 -3.01
CA ASN A 328 -27.25 -1.99 -2.67
C ASN A 328 -26.69 -2.71 -3.91
N PRO A 329 -25.60 -2.20 -4.48
CA PRO A 329 -25.06 -2.68 -5.76
C PRO A 329 -24.37 -4.02 -5.64
N THR A 330 -24.41 -4.76 -6.75
CA THR A 330 -23.59 -5.95 -7.01
C THR A 330 -22.76 -5.70 -8.25
N ARG A 331 -21.46 -5.99 -8.19
CA ARG A 331 -20.50 -5.84 -9.30
C ARG A 331 -19.87 -7.18 -9.61
N ASN A 332 -19.89 -7.56 -10.90
CA ASN A 332 -19.11 -8.67 -11.43
C ASN A 332 -17.98 -8.10 -12.28
N SER A 333 -16.78 -8.54 -12.02
CA SER A 333 -15.58 -8.07 -12.72
C SER A 333 -14.80 -9.25 -13.25
N LEU A 334 -14.45 -9.19 -14.53
CA LEU A 334 -13.66 -10.18 -15.23
C LEU A 334 -12.41 -9.50 -15.80
N TRP A 335 -11.23 -10.01 -15.47
CA TRP A 335 -9.96 -9.55 -16.00
C TRP A 335 -9.28 -10.71 -16.69
N THR A 336 -8.81 -10.47 -17.92
CA THR A 336 -8.01 -11.43 -18.69
C THR A 336 -6.72 -10.74 -19.10
N ALA A 337 -5.57 -11.28 -18.74
CA ALA A 337 -4.28 -10.73 -19.09
C ALA A 337 -3.45 -11.74 -19.87
N LEU A 338 -2.90 -11.29 -21.00
CA LEU A 338 -1.84 -11.95 -21.74
C LEU A 338 -0.56 -11.18 -21.50
N ALA A 339 0.52 -11.85 -21.13
CA ALA A 339 1.80 -11.21 -20.93
C ALA A 339 2.94 -12.07 -21.49
N ALA A 340 3.99 -11.37 -21.93
CA ALA A 340 5.21 -11.97 -22.42
C ALA A 340 6.42 -11.26 -21.84
N ASN A 341 7.43 -12.03 -21.45
CA ASN A 341 8.76 -11.56 -21.07
C ASN A 341 9.78 -12.26 -21.96
N TYR A 342 10.58 -11.50 -22.68
CA TYR A 342 11.62 -12.06 -23.54
C TYR A 342 12.98 -11.46 -23.19
N ARG A 343 13.90 -12.34 -22.84
CA ARG A 343 15.29 -11.97 -22.53
C ARG A 343 16.21 -12.44 -23.63
N ILE A 344 16.89 -11.47 -24.26
CA ILE A 344 17.87 -11.74 -25.32
C ILE A 344 19.12 -10.89 -25.09
N GLY A 345 20.25 -11.53 -24.84
CA GLY A 345 21.51 -10.85 -24.57
C GLY A 345 21.42 -9.88 -23.39
N GLN A 346 21.63 -8.59 -23.68
CA GLN A 346 21.58 -7.51 -22.69
C GLN A 346 20.18 -6.87 -22.56
N PHE A 347 19.21 -7.30 -23.34
CA PHE A 347 17.87 -6.73 -23.37
C PHE A 347 16.83 -7.65 -22.72
N THR A 348 15.89 -7.04 -22.00
CA THR A 348 14.69 -7.72 -21.51
C THR A 348 13.47 -6.91 -21.96
N PHE A 349 12.57 -7.55 -22.67
CA PHE A 349 11.32 -6.97 -23.16
C PHE A 349 10.18 -7.55 -22.35
N ASN A 350 9.28 -6.70 -21.85
CA ASN A 350 8.04 -7.11 -21.23
C ASN A 350 6.89 -6.45 -21.96
N THR A 351 5.85 -7.19 -22.23
CA THR A 351 4.61 -6.66 -22.77
C THR A 351 3.42 -7.35 -22.12
N SER A 352 2.33 -6.61 -21.95
CA SER A 352 1.07 -7.19 -21.51
C SER A 352 -0.12 -6.49 -22.14
N LEU A 353 -1.20 -7.23 -22.28
CA LEU A 353 -2.51 -6.73 -22.69
C LEU A 353 -3.53 -7.22 -21.68
N LEU A 354 -4.17 -6.27 -20.98
CA LEU A 354 -5.22 -6.53 -20.01
C LEU A 354 -6.59 -6.19 -20.64
N ALA A 355 -7.49 -7.16 -20.68
CA ALA A 355 -8.90 -6.95 -20.95
C ALA A 355 -9.67 -6.90 -19.64
N THR A 356 -10.40 -5.81 -19.41
CA THR A 356 -11.28 -5.61 -18.26
C THR A 356 -12.72 -5.55 -18.71
N ASN A 357 -13.59 -6.33 -18.06
CA ASN A 357 -15.03 -6.35 -18.30
C ASN A 357 -15.77 -6.31 -16.96
N ILE A 358 -16.62 -5.31 -16.77
CA ILE A 358 -17.34 -5.06 -15.53
C ILE A 358 -18.82 -4.87 -15.82
N THR A 359 -19.66 -5.59 -15.07
CA THR A 359 -21.11 -5.46 -15.10
C THR A 359 -21.64 -5.19 -13.70
N GLU A 360 -22.72 -4.43 -13.61
CA GLU A 360 -23.31 -4.04 -12.35
C GLU A 360 -24.81 -4.26 -12.33
N HIS A 361 -25.31 -4.56 -11.14
CA HIS A 361 -26.74 -4.65 -10.84
C HIS A 361 -27.01 -3.90 -9.54
N VAL A 362 -28.18 -3.33 -9.40
CA VAL A 362 -28.62 -2.64 -8.19
C VAL A 362 -30.00 -3.13 -7.76
N LYS A 363 -30.23 -3.12 -6.45
CA LYS A 363 -31.53 -3.51 -5.90
C LYS A 363 -32.58 -2.40 -6.09
N ILE A 364 -32.16 -1.12 -6.02
CA ILE A 364 -33.03 0.05 -6.14
C ILE A 364 -32.43 1.01 -7.16
N GLY A 365 -33.23 1.44 -8.12
CA GLY A 365 -32.86 2.38 -9.17
C GLY A 365 -32.23 1.72 -10.40
N ASN A 366 -31.39 2.45 -11.14
CA ASN A 366 -30.73 1.96 -12.35
C ASN A 366 -29.24 1.73 -12.09
N ALA A 367 -28.69 0.64 -12.62
CA ALA A 367 -27.25 0.38 -12.59
C ALA A 367 -26.51 1.29 -13.59
N SER A 368 -25.19 1.38 -13.46
CA SER A 368 -24.32 1.93 -14.51
C SER A 368 -24.29 0.99 -15.73
N ASP A 369 -23.88 1.51 -16.89
CA ASP A 369 -23.88 0.75 -18.16
C ASP A 369 -22.80 -0.35 -18.23
N GLY A 370 -22.01 -0.51 -17.18
CA GLY A 370 -20.86 -1.41 -17.18
C GLY A 370 -19.65 -0.80 -17.91
N PHE A 371 -18.51 -1.51 -17.85
CA PHE A 371 -17.25 -0.97 -18.36
C PHE A 371 -16.44 -2.05 -19.08
N HIS A 372 -15.89 -1.68 -20.25
CA HIS A 372 -15.02 -2.54 -21.06
C HIS A 372 -13.76 -1.78 -21.44
N ARG A 373 -12.59 -2.39 -21.28
CA ARG A 373 -11.33 -1.74 -21.64
C ARG A 373 -10.24 -2.75 -22.00
N LEU A 374 -9.43 -2.38 -23.00
CA LEU A 374 -8.13 -2.98 -23.25
C LEU A 374 -7.04 -2.01 -22.79
N SER A 375 -6.11 -2.49 -21.96
CA SER A 375 -5.02 -1.71 -21.38
C SER A 375 -3.69 -2.37 -21.72
N PRO A 376 -2.95 -1.82 -22.70
CA PRO A 376 -1.62 -2.30 -23.05
C PRO A 376 -0.56 -1.75 -22.11
N ALA A 377 0.50 -2.53 -21.87
CA ALA A 377 1.72 -2.07 -21.21
C ALA A 377 2.94 -2.69 -21.87
N PHE A 378 4.04 -1.97 -21.83
CA PHE A 378 5.31 -2.38 -22.39
C PHE A 378 6.46 -1.85 -21.55
N SER A 379 7.52 -2.64 -21.37
CA SER A 379 8.78 -2.17 -20.82
C SER A 379 9.97 -2.79 -21.50
N LEU A 380 11.06 -2.03 -21.57
CA LEU A 380 12.36 -2.41 -22.10
C LEU A 380 13.42 -2.15 -21.04
N GLN A 381 14.23 -3.14 -20.74
CA GLN A 381 15.45 -2.98 -19.96
C GLN A 381 16.65 -3.27 -20.84
N TRP A 382 17.67 -2.41 -20.73
CA TRP A 382 18.97 -2.60 -21.34
C TRP A 382 20.06 -2.61 -20.26
N ARG A 383 20.76 -3.74 -20.14
CA ARG A 383 21.94 -3.87 -19.29
C ARG A 383 23.17 -3.41 -20.04
N ALA A 384 23.41 -2.08 -20.04
CA ALA A 384 24.50 -1.46 -20.77
C ALA A 384 25.89 -1.90 -20.25
N LEU A 385 26.01 -2.07 -18.92
CA LEU A 385 27.18 -2.60 -18.22
C LEU A 385 26.75 -3.62 -17.17
N GLN A 386 27.70 -4.32 -16.55
CA GLN A 386 27.38 -5.24 -15.45
C GLN A 386 26.65 -4.52 -14.31
N ASP A 387 27.04 -3.30 -14.02
CA ASP A 387 26.56 -2.48 -12.92
C ASP A 387 25.55 -1.42 -13.32
N LEU A 388 25.32 -1.20 -14.63
CA LEU A 388 24.45 -0.13 -15.13
C LEU A 388 23.36 -0.65 -16.03
N ARG A 389 22.12 -0.29 -15.70
CA ARG A 389 20.91 -0.62 -16.44
C ARG A 389 20.06 0.60 -16.71
N PHE A 390 19.50 0.65 -17.91
CA PHE A 390 18.49 1.61 -18.31
C PHE A 390 17.16 0.92 -18.48
N ARG A 391 16.09 1.65 -18.19
CA ARG A 391 14.72 1.19 -18.31
C ARG A 391 13.87 2.22 -19.03
N PHE A 392 13.00 1.73 -19.89
CA PHE A 392 11.94 2.51 -20.52
C PHE A 392 10.63 1.75 -20.37
N GLY A 393 9.53 2.45 -20.09
CA GLY A 393 8.23 1.80 -19.92
C GLY A 393 7.06 2.68 -20.31
N TYR A 394 6.00 2.04 -20.77
CA TYR A 394 4.69 2.60 -21.01
C TYR A 394 3.62 1.73 -20.37
N LYS A 395 2.64 2.35 -19.74
CA LYS A 395 1.48 1.64 -19.17
C LYS A 395 0.21 2.46 -19.33
N ASP A 396 -0.82 1.85 -19.92
CA ASP A 396 -2.20 2.35 -19.90
C ASP A 396 -2.91 1.75 -18.68
N ILE A 397 -3.49 2.62 -17.85
CA ILE A 397 -4.14 2.24 -16.60
C ILE A 397 -5.59 2.69 -16.65
N PHE A 398 -6.47 1.84 -16.16
CA PHE A 398 -7.89 2.04 -16.13
C PHE A 398 -8.42 1.83 -14.70
N ARG A 399 -9.06 2.86 -14.13
CA ARG A 399 -9.70 2.76 -12.82
C ARG A 399 -11.21 2.87 -12.96
N THR A 400 -11.90 1.82 -12.59
CA THR A 400 -13.35 1.80 -12.52
C THR A 400 -13.84 2.72 -11.38
N PRO A 401 -14.92 3.46 -11.55
CA PRO A 401 -15.56 4.17 -10.45
C PRO A 401 -15.89 3.21 -9.30
N THR A 402 -15.71 3.65 -8.08
CA THR A 402 -16.04 2.86 -6.88
C THR A 402 -17.55 2.77 -6.67
N LEU A 403 -18.00 1.83 -5.85
CA LEU A 403 -19.43 1.73 -5.57
C LEU A 403 -19.98 2.95 -4.83
N ASN A 404 -19.17 3.61 -3.98
CA ASN A 404 -19.55 4.89 -3.38
C ASN A 404 -19.64 6.02 -4.40
N GLU A 405 -18.67 6.12 -5.32
CA GLU A 405 -18.71 7.16 -6.37
C GLU A 405 -19.94 7.04 -7.27
N LEU A 406 -20.42 5.82 -7.53
CA LEU A 406 -21.61 5.57 -8.35
C LEU A 406 -22.92 5.65 -7.58
N TYR A 407 -22.97 5.09 -6.35
CA TYR A 407 -24.25 4.74 -5.71
C TYR A 407 -24.45 5.31 -4.31
N TYR A 408 -23.48 6.06 -3.73
CA TYR A 408 -23.69 6.65 -2.41
C TYR A 408 -24.85 7.65 -2.45
N THR A 409 -25.82 7.46 -1.56
CA THR A 409 -27.07 8.24 -1.55
C THR A 409 -26.78 9.74 -1.45
N GLY A 410 -27.30 10.52 -2.40
CA GLY A 410 -27.19 11.98 -2.45
C GLY A 410 -25.90 12.53 -3.07
N ILE A 411 -24.84 11.72 -3.22
CA ILE A 411 -23.53 12.16 -3.72
C ILE A 411 -23.13 11.41 -5.00
N GLY A 412 -23.45 10.12 -5.06
CA GLY A 412 -23.07 9.23 -6.16
C GLY A 412 -23.62 9.64 -7.51
N ASN A 413 -22.89 9.27 -8.56
CA ASN A 413 -23.29 9.55 -9.94
C ASN A 413 -23.10 8.31 -10.82
N ARG A 414 -24.20 7.72 -11.24
CA ARG A 414 -24.22 6.48 -12.05
C ARG A 414 -23.69 6.65 -13.47
N ARG A 415 -23.51 7.91 -13.93
CA ARG A 415 -23.03 8.24 -15.29
C ARG A 415 -21.52 8.52 -15.32
N LEU A 416 -20.79 8.14 -14.28
CA LEU A 416 -19.35 8.31 -14.26
C LEU A 416 -18.67 7.39 -15.27
N ASN A 417 -17.74 7.97 -16.01
CA ASN A 417 -16.77 7.23 -16.82
C ASN A 417 -15.59 6.78 -15.95
N PRO A 418 -14.96 5.66 -16.28
CA PRO A 418 -13.72 5.27 -15.65
C PRO A 418 -12.59 6.27 -15.89
N GLU A 419 -11.72 6.44 -14.90
CA GLU A 419 -10.49 7.21 -15.06
C GLU A 419 -9.50 6.47 -15.97
N LYS A 420 -8.82 7.21 -16.82
CA LYS A 420 -7.78 6.70 -17.73
C LYS A 420 -6.47 7.40 -17.42
N SER A 421 -5.40 6.63 -17.26
CA SER A 421 -4.06 7.17 -17.03
C SER A 421 -3.06 6.53 -17.96
N ARG A 422 -2.24 7.35 -18.63
CA ARG A 422 -1.13 6.90 -19.47
C ARG A 422 0.16 7.35 -18.86
N LEU A 423 1.02 6.39 -18.53
CA LEU A 423 2.30 6.61 -17.85
C LEU A 423 3.46 6.21 -18.73
N TRP A 424 4.45 7.09 -18.82
CA TRP A 424 5.76 6.88 -19.41
C TRP A 424 6.83 6.95 -18.33
N ASN A 425 7.79 6.05 -18.38
CA ASN A 425 8.91 5.99 -17.44
C ASN A 425 10.22 5.87 -18.20
N LEU A 426 11.23 6.58 -17.73
CA LEU A 426 12.62 6.41 -18.14
C LEU A 426 13.48 6.37 -16.89
N GLY A 427 14.24 5.31 -16.69
CA GLY A 427 15.01 5.12 -15.47
C GLY A 427 16.38 4.52 -15.71
N ALA A 428 17.24 4.68 -14.72
CA ALA A 428 18.55 4.07 -14.65
C ALA A 428 18.80 3.51 -13.26
N THR A 429 19.51 2.39 -13.19
CA THR A 429 20.01 1.81 -11.93
C THR A 429 21.50 1.50 -12.08
N TYR A 430 22.28 2.03 -11.15
CA TYR A 430 23.69 1.69 -10.95
C TYR A 430 23.83 0.94 -9.64
N SER A 431 24.56 -0.17 -9.64
CA SER A 431 24.84 -0.95 -8.41
C SER A 431 26.21 -1.59 -8.51
N HIS A 432 27.10 -1.21 -7.60
CA HIS A 432 28.47 -1.70 -7.58
C HIS A 432 28.94 -2.03 -6.15
N THR A 433 29.79 -3.02 -6.03
CA THR A 433 30.45 -3.37 -4.76
C THR A 433 31.94 -3.06 -4.88
N PHE A 434 32.37 -2.01 -4.14
CA PHE A 434 33.77 -1.59 -4.08
C PHE A 434 34.51 -2.38 -3.00
N ASN A 435 35.67 -2.95 -3.37
CA ASN A 435 36.59 -3.62 -2.43
C ASN A 435 35.91 -4.63 -1.49
N HIS A 436 34.82 -5.28 -1.92
CA HIS A 436 34.01 -6.24 -1.15
C HIS A 436 33.44 -5.69 0.18
N THR A 437 33.65 -4.42 0.50
CA THR A 437 33.25 -3.83 1.80
C THR A 437 32.25 -2.68 1.68
N LEU A 438 32.19 -2.01 0.54
CA LEU A 438 31.24 -0.91 0.27
C LEU A 438 30.34 -1.29 -0.90
N GLN A 439 29.06 -1.48 -0.61
CA GLN A 439 28.02 -1.67 -1.62
C GLN A 439 27.27 -0.36 -1.82
N LEU A 440 27.15 0.06 -3.08
CA LEU A 440 26.37 1.23 -3.46
C LEU A 440 25.33 0.85 -4.51
N SER A 441 24.09 1.30 -4.33
CA SER A 441 23.03 1.20 -5.33
C SER A 441 22.31 2.54 -5.45
N LEU A 442 22.18 3.02 -6.68
CA LEU A 442 21.48 4.25 -7.02
C LEU A 442 20.47 3.99 -8.13
N THR A 443 19.24 4.39 -7.92
CA THR A 443 18.16 4.29 -8.90
C THR A 443 17.55 5.67 -9.11
N ALA A 444 17.36 6.08 -10.35
CA ALA A 444 16.69 7.31 -10.72
C ALA A 444 15.65 7.01 -11.82
N ASP A 445 14.41 7.45 -11.64
CA ASP A 445 13.29 7.24 -12.55
C ASP A 445 12.55 8.54 -12.81
N GLY A 446 12.69 9.09 -14.02
CA GLY A 446 11.85 10.16 -14.53
C GLY A 446 10.55 9.59 -15.10
N TYR A 447 9.45 10.30 -14.89
CA TYR A 447 8.15 9.86 -15.41
C TYR A 447 7.28 11.03 -15.87
N PHE A 448 6.43 10.71 -16.84
CA PHE A 448 5.41 11.60 -17.37
C PHE A 448 4.08 10.86 -17.45
N GLY A 449 2.99 11.51 -17.03
CA GLY A 449 1.66 10.92 -17.06
C GLY A 449 0.56 11.93 -17.32
N ASN A 450 -0.51 11.45 -17.95
CA ASN A 450 -1.77 12.20 -18.13
C ASN A 450 -2.92 11.35 -17.61
N ILE A 451 -3.71 11.93 -16.70
CA ILE A 451 -4.97 11.36 -16.22
C ILE A 451 -6.10 12.13 -16.89
N THR A 452 -7.07 11.42 -17.43
CA THR A 452 -8.31 11.97 -18.00
C THR A 452 -9.52 11.33 -17.31
N ASP A 453 -10.65 12.01 -17.36
CA ASP A 453 -11.90 11.60 -16.71
C ASP A 453 -11.74 11.39 -15.20
N LYS A 454 -10.83 12.16 -14.55
CA LYS A 454 -10.60 12.04 -13.11
C LYS A 454 -11.89 12.30 -12.35
N ILE A 455 -12.22 11.39 -11.43
CA ILE A 455 -13.42 11.46 -10.62
C ILE A 455 -13.11 12.31 -9.38
N ILE A 456 -13.86 13.39 -9.21
CA ILE A 456 -13.75 14.29 -8.07
C ILE A 456 -15.13 14.61 -7.51
N ALA A 457 -15.19 14.89 -6.20
CA ALA A 457 -16.38 15.44 -5.57
C ALA A 457 -16.41 16.94 -5.83
N VAL A 458 -17.45 17.41 -6.47
CA VAL A 458 -17.66 18.84 -6.79
C VAL A 458 -18.80 19.39 -5.94
N PRO A 459 -18.60 20.51 -5.21
CA PRO A 459 -19.68 21.17 -4.49
C PRO A 459 -20.66 21.78 -5.49
N LYS A 460 -21.93 21.50 -5.31
CA LYS A 460 -23.07 22.17 -5.93
C LYS A 460 -23.71 23.12 -4.91
N MET A 461 -24.69 23.87 -5.30
CA MET A 461 -25.29 24.90 -4.44
C MET A 461 -25.75 24.35 -3.07
N PHE A 462 -26.26 23.11 -3.00
CA PHE A 462 -26.80 22.51 -1.78
C PHE A 462 -26.29 21.13 -1.45
N TYR A 463 -25.43 20.52 -2.31
CA TYR A 463 -24.94 19.15 -2.14
C TYR A 463 -23.62 18.95 -2.88
N TRP A 464 -22.90 17.88 -2.54
CA TRP A 464 -21.74 17.41 -3.27
C TRP A 464 -22.15 16.38 -4.32
N GLN A 465 -21.48 16.35 -5.45
CA GLN A 465 -21.72 15.38 -6.52
C GLN A 465 -20.40 14.84 -7.09
N MET A 466 -20.32 13.54 -7.30
CA MET A 466 -19.21 12.93 -8.02
C MET A 466 -19.31 13.22 -9.52
N MET A 467 -18.21 13.67 -10.10
CA MET A 467 -18.15 14.07 -11.52
C MET A 467 -16.81 13.70 -12.14
N ASN A 468 -16.81 13.38 -13.44
CA ASN A 468 -15.60 13.30 -14.27
C ASN A 468 -15.21 14.72 -14.72
N ALA A 469 -14.59 15.47 -13.84
CA ALA A 469 -14.28 16.88 -14.08
C ALA A 469 -12.77 17.16 -14.07
N GLY A 470 -11.93 16.13 -13.94
CA GLY A 470 -10.50 16.31 -13.76
C GLY A 470 -9.66 15.82 -14.93
N LYS A 471 -8.72 16.67 -15.38
CA LYS A 471 -7.53 16.27 -16.16
C LYS A 471 -6.30 16.66 -15.35
N VAL A 472 -5.38 15.72 -15.14
CA VAL A 472 -4.15 15.99 -14.39
C VAL A 472 -2.95 15.56 -15.22
N ARG A 473 -1.96 16.46 -15.34
CA ARG A 473 -0.66 16.15 -15.92
C ARG A 473 0.36 15.97 -14.82
N GLN A 474 1.11 14.88 -14.89
CA GLN A 474 2.15 14.53 -13.95
C GLN A 474 3.51 14.56 -14.64
N LEU A 475 4.47 15.17 -14.00
CA LEU A 475 5.89 15.12 -14.37
C LEU A 475 6.68 14.96 -13.06
N GLY A 476 7.54 13.97 -12.98
CA GLY A 476 8.29 13.76 -11.77
C GLY A 476 9.57 13.00 -11.93
N LEU A 477 10.31 12.95 -10.82
CA LEU A 477 11.58 12.26 -10.68
C LEU A 477 11.61 11.58 -9.32
N ASP A 478 11.85 10.28 -9.30
CA ASP A 478 12.05 9.48 -8.10
C ASP A 478 13.51 9.01 -8.06
N ILE A 479 14.18 9.21 -6.93
CA ILE A 479 15.54 8.77 -6.68
C ILE A 479 15.56 7.93 -5.43
N SER A 480 16.22 6.77 -5.47
CA SER A 480 16.53 5.95 -4.30
C SER A 480 18.02 5.58 -4.30
N ALA A 481 18.63 5.68 -3.12
CA ALA A 481 20.03 5.37 -2.92
C ALA A 481 20.20 4.47 -1.71
N ASN A 482 21.02 3.44 -1.82
CA ASN A 482 21.44 2.57 -0.74
C ASN A 482 22.96 2.50 -0.73
N ALA A 483 23.56 2.71 0.43
CA ALA A 483 24.97 2.53 0.67
C ALA A 483 25.17 1.67 1.92
N GLU A 484 25.94 0.61 1.80
CA GLU A 484 26.31 -0.24 2.94
C GLU A 484 27.82 -0.38 2.99
N LYS A 485 28.40 0.01 4.12
CA LYS A 485 29.82 -0.17 4.41
C LYS A 485 30.00 -1.12 5.57
N ARG A 486 30.77 -2.17 5.33
CA ARG A 486 31.19 -3.14 6.35
C ARG A 486 32.65 -2.91 6.71
N TRP A 487 32.91 -2.91 8.02
CA TRP A 487 34.26 -2.86 8.56
C TRP A 487 34.59 -4.15 9.29
N ASP A 488 35.85 -4.34 9.58
CA ASP A 488 36.29 -5.43 10.45
C ASP A 488 35.64 -5.32 11.84
N LYS A 489 35.60 -6.45 12.57
CA LYS A 489 35.05 -6.54 13.93
C LYS A 489 33.52 -6.32 14.02
N GLY A 490 32.79 -6.53 12.93
CA GLY A 490 31.32 -6.58 12.97
C GLY A 490 30.61 -5.22 12.96
N TRP A 491 31.28 -4.14 12.57
CA TRP A 491 30.64 -2.85 12.34
C TRP A 491 30.06 -2.75 10.93
N THR A 492 28.84 -2.27 10.83
CA THR A 492 28.21 -2.00 9.52
C THR A 492 27.44 -0.70 9.59
N LEU A 493 27.64 0.16 8.62
CA LEU A 493 26.82 1.36 8.40
C LEU A 493 26.01 1.19 7.13
N SER A 494 24.68 1.24 7.25
CA SER A 494 23.77 1.22 6.13
C SER A 494 23.04 2.57 6.07
N VAL A 495 23.06 3.21 4.91
CA VAL A 495 22.36 4.47 4.66
C VAL A 495 21.44 4.27 3.47
N THR A 496 20.15 4.50 3.68
CA THR A 496 19.12 4.45 2.64
C THR A 496 18.49 5.81 2.50
N GLY A 497 18.40 6.31 1.29
CA GLY A 497 17.75 7.58 0.99
C GLY A 497 16.72 7.43 -0.13
N SER A 498 15.63 8.17 -0.02
CA SER A 498 14.64 8.35 -1.09
C SER A 498 14.34 9.82 -1.27
N TYR A 499 14.13 10.21 -2.51
CA TYR A 499 13.69 11.55 -2.87
C TYR A 499 12.71 11.49 -4.02
N SER A 500 11.65 12.29 -3.97
CA SER A 500 10.65 12.40 -5.02
C SER A 500 10.34 13.87 -5.30
N MET A 501 10.38 14.21 -6.57
CA MET A 501 9.86 15.46 -7.10
C MET A 501 8.62 15.13 -7.94
N LEU A 502 7.48 15.75 -7.62
CA LEU A 502 6.24 15.54 -8.34
C LEU A 502 5.56 16.87 -8.66
N ASN A 503 5.45 17.17 -9.94
CA ASN A 503 4.61 18.25 -10.46
C ASN A 503 3.33 17.64 -11.04
N ALA A 504 2.27 17.57 -10.22
CA ALA A 504 0.95 17.04 -10.60
C ALA A 504 -0.03 18.22 -10.69
N THR A 505 -0.32 18.69 -11.90
CA THR A 505 -1.07 19.93 -12.14
C THR A 505 -2.41 19.70 -12.80
N ASP A 506 -3.39 20.46 -12.36
CA ASP A 506 -4.70 20.50 -13.00
C ASP A 506 -4.57 21.04 -14.44
N ARG A 507 -5.20 20.34 -15.40
CA ARG A 507 -5.27 20.67 -16.82
C ARG A 507 -6.70 20.55 -17.35
N THR A 508 -7.66 20.69 -16.47
CA THR A 508 -9.08 20.47 -16.78
C THR A 508 -9.61 21.52 -17.73
N ASN A 509 -9.55 22.79 -17.35
CA ASN A 509 -10.06 23.91 -18.14
C ASN A 509 -9.08 25.09 -18.10
N PRO A 510 -8.53 25.54 -19.25
CA PRO A 510 -7.57 26.65 -19.30
C PRO A 510 -8.09 27.98 -18.72
N THR A 511 -9.40 28.17 -18.66
CA THR A 511 -10.02 29.39 -18.13
C THR A 511 -10.32 29.31 -16.63
N ASP A 512 -10.08 28.16 -16.00
CA ASP A 512 -10.34 27.94 -14.58
C ASP A 512 -9.17 28.48 -13.73
N ILE A 513 -9.49 29.02 -12.55
CA ILE A 513 -8.51 29.48 -11.55
C ILE A 513 -7.62 28.35 -11.01
N TYR A 514 -8.03 27.10 -11.16
CA TYR A 514 -7.25 25.92 -10.76
C TYR A 514 -6.24 25.46 -11.82
N TYR A 515 -6.35 25.99 -13.06
CA TYR A 515 -5.51 25.51 -14.17
C TYR A 515 -4.02 25.77 -13.93
N GLY A 516 -3.23 24.73 -14.09
CA GLY A 516 -1.78 24.78 -13.85
C GLY A 516 -1.36 24.66 -12.39
N HIS A 517 -2.29 24.65 -11.45
CA HIS A 517 -2.02 24.51 -10.03
C HIS A 517 -1.76 23.05 -9.65
N GLN A 518 -0.93 22.88 -8.61
CA GLN A 518 -0.67 21.57 -8.00
C GLN A 518 -1.95 21.03 -7.37
N ILE A 519 -2.24 19.76 -7.57
CA ILE A 519 -3.42 19.11 -6.95
C ILE A 519 -3.30 19.10 -5.42
N ALA A 520 -4.44 19.11 -4.74
CA ALA A 520 -4.52 19.18 -3.27
C ALA A 520 -3.75 18.04 -2.58
N TYR A 521 -3.18 18.35 -1.41
CA TYR A 521 -2.43 17.43 -0.53
C TYR A 521 -1.24 16.73 -1.19
N THR A 522 -0.75 17.23 -2.32
CA THR A 522 0.36 16.63 -3.07
C THR A 522 1.58 17.54 -2.99
N PRO A 523 2.62 17.21 -2.19
CA PRO A 523 3.83 17.99 -2.12
C PRO A 523 4.63 17.87 -3.42
N ARG A 524 5.33 18.94 -3.79
CA ARG A 524 6.27 18.89 -4.93
C ARG A 524 7.54 18.11 -4.60
N HIS A 525 7.97 18.15 -3.35
CA HIS A 525 9.19 17.51 -2.87
C HIS A 525 8.88 16.67 -1.64
N SER A 526 9.36 15.45 -1.61
CA SER A 526 9.30 14.58 -0.44
C SER A 526 10.51 13.66 -0.43
N GLY A 527 10.86 13.12 0.73
CA GLY A 527 11.97 12.20 0.82
C GLY A 527 12.17 11.63 2.20
N SER A 528 13.09 10.68 2.29
CA SER A 528 13.51 10.08 3.54
C SER A 528 14.99 9.77 3.53
N ILE A 529 15.62 9.80 4.69
CA ILE A 529 16.97 9.29 4.94
C ILE A 529 16.90 8.42 6.18
N SER A 530 17.40 7.21 6.07
CA SER A 530 17.55 6.27 7.18
C SER A 530 19.01 5.83 7.27
N SER A 531 19.61 5.99 8.44
CA SER A 531 20.97 5.55 8.73
C SER A 531 20.92 4.51 9.85
N LEU A 532 21.51 3.35 9.64
CA LEU A 532 21.62 2.28 10.60
C LEU A 532 23.08 1.96 10.85
N LEU A 533 23.54 2.18 12.06
CA LEU A 533 24.84 1.76 12.54
C LEU A 533 24.68 0.49 13.39
N HIS A 534 25.09 -0.62 12.82
CA HIS A 534 25.22 -1.89 13.54
C HIS A 534 26.58 -1.99 14.21
N THR A 535 26.61 -2.31 15.48
CA THR A 535 27.83 -2.56 16.26
C THR A 535 27.71 -3.91 16.98
N PRO A 536 28.80 -4.51 17.48
CA PRO A 536 28.72 -5.72 18.27
C PRO A 536 27.90 -5.61 19.57
N TRP A 537 27.60 -4.38 20.01
CA TRP A 537 26.91 -4.15 21.30
C TRP A 537 25.45 -3.74 21.15
N LEU A 538 25.12 -2.97 20.12
CA LEU A 538 23.78 -2.44 19.88
C LEU A 538 23.65 -1.96 18.42
N ASP A 539 22.41 -1.80 17.99
CA ASP A 539 22.04 -1.11 16.76
C ASP A 539 21.55 0.29 17.08
N LEU A 540 22.03 1.27 16.33
CA LEU A 540 21.58 2.67 16.41
C LEU A 540 21.05 3.11 15.05
N SER A 541 19.81 3.54 14.99
CA SER A 541 19.26 4.12 13.76
C SER A 541 18.82 5.56 13.95
N TYR A 542 19.00 6.34 12.91
CA TYR A 542 18.47 7.69 12.78
C TYR A 542 17.66 7.79 11.49
N ASN A 543 16.44 8.31 11.59
CA ASN A 543 15.55 8.46 10.45
C ASN A 543 15.09 9.91 10.33
N LEU A 544 15.07 10.40 9.11
CA LEU A 544 14.58 11.71 8.72
C LEU A 544 13.53 11.54 7.62
N LEU A 545 12.34 12.08 7.82
CA LEU A 545 11.31 12.22 6.80
C LEU A 545 11.20 13.70 6.42
N LEU A 546 11.13 13.97 5.13
CA LEU A 546 10.99 15.29 4.54
C LEU A 546 9.65 15.37 3.80
N MET A 547 8.83 16.33 4.15
CA MET A 547 7.58 16.65 3.44
C MET A 547 7.61 18.11 3.04
N GLY A 548 7.62 18.35 1.73
CA GLY A 548 7.59 19.71 1.18
C GLY A 548 6.24 20.42 1.41
N GLU A 549 6.21 21.67 1.05
CA GLU A 549 4.96 22.43 1.09
C GLU A 549 3.93 21.84 0.13
N ARG A 550 2.67 21.94 0.50
CA ARG A 550 1.52 21.47 -0.25
C ARG A 550 0.31 22.36 0.03
N TYR A 551 -0.76 22.15 -0.69
CA TYR A 551 -1.97 22.93 -0.54
C TYR A 551 -3.14 22.04 -0.13
N SER A 552 -4.00 22.53 0.78
CA SER A 552 -5.19 21.81 1.23
C SER A 552 -6.30 21.78 0.18
N LEU A 553 -6.29 22.73 -0.75
CA LEU A 553 -7.23 22.81 -1.88
C LEU A 553 -6.47 22.91 -3.20
N GLY A 554 -7.15 22.63 -4.33
CA GLY A 554 -6.57 22.74 -5.67
C GLY A 554 -6.21 24.17 -6.09
N TYR A 555 -6.69 25.20 -5.39
CA TYR A 555 -6.31 26.60 -5.60
C TYR A 555 -5.08 26.94 -4.74
N ASN A 556 -3.93 27.11 -5.38
CA ASN A 556 -2.63 27.27 -4.70
C ASN A 556 -2.40 28.73 -4.28
N ILE A 557 -3.10 29.19 -3.26
CA ILE A 557 -2.95 30.49 -2.64
C ILE A 557 -2.36 30.37 -1.22
N PRO A 558 -1.79 31.45 -0.65
CA PRO A 558 -1.18 31.43 0.68
C PRO A 558 -2.10 30.87 1.78
N ASN A 559 -3.39 31.16 1.72
CA ASN A 559 -4.36 30.71 2.73
C ASN A 559 -4.58 29.19 2.72
N ASN A 560 -4.32 28.52 1.61
CA ASN A 560 -4.46 27.07 1.46
C ASN A 560 -3.12 26.34 1.63
N ARG A 561 -2.03 27.08 1.89
CA ARG A 561 -0.69 26.54 1.99
C ARG A 561 -0.47 25.82 3.32
N MET A 562 -0.01 24.60 3.25
CA MET A 562 0.49 23.81 4.35
C MET A 562 2.02 23.82 4.30
N ALA A 563 2.67 24.29 5.37
CA ALA A 563 4.11 24.42 5.44
C ALA A 563 4.84 23.08 5.27
N ALA A 564 6.06 23.13 4.77
CA ALA A 564 6.97 22.00 4.78
C ALA A 564 7.34 21.63 6.22
N PHE A 565 7.60 20.35 6.46
CA PHE A 565 8.07 19.86 7.77
C PHE A 565 9.07 18.71 7.61
N THR A 566 9.82 18.50 8.69
CA THR A 566 10.70 17.35 8.85
C THR A 566 10.30 16.58 10.10
N ASP A 567 10.33 15.26 10.02
CA ASP A 567 10.15 14.38 11.16
C ASP A 567 11.44 13.59 11.40
N HIS A 568 11.91 13.61 12.64
CA HIS A 568 13.17 13.01 13.06
C HIS A 568 12.89 11.93 14.11
N SER A 569 13.49 10.77 13.95
CA SER A 569 13.41 9.69 14.94
C SER A 569 14.76 9.00 15.15
N ILE A 570 14.96 8.50 16.37
CA ILE A 570 16.12 7.71 16.77
C ILE A 570 15.61 6.41 17.37
N THR A 571 16.24 5.30 16.98
CA THR A 571 15.97 3.97 17.53
C THR A 571 17.27 3.39 18.05
N ILE A 572 17.22 2.82 19.24
CA ILE A 572 18.31 2.06 19.84
C ILE A 572 17.77 0.67 20.11
N SER A 573 18.45 -0.37 19.61
CA SER A 573 18.03 -1.74 19.86
C SER A 573 19.21 -2.65 20.18
N LYS A 574 18.92 -3.73 20.89
CA LYS A 574 19.91 -4.73 21.31
C LYS A 574 19.26 -6.10 21.40
N ASN A 575 19.93 -7.10 20.81
CA ASN A 575 19.60 -8.50 21.01
C ASN A 575 20.43 -9.07 22.17
N ILE A 576 19.76 -9.73 23.10
CA ILE A 576 20.36 -10.35 24.28
C ILE A 576 19.98 -11.83 24.29
N ASN A 577 20.96 -12.72 24.37
CA ASN A 577 20.69 -14.14 24.58
C ASN A 577 20.50 -14.40 26.07
N PHE A 578 19.30 -14.75 26.50
CA PHE A 578 18.94 -15.05 27.88
C PHE A 578 18.24 -16.41 27.95
N LEU A 579 18.73 -17.32 28.78
CA LEU A 579 18.19 -18.68 28.98
C LEU A 579 17.91 -19.45 27.66
N LYS A 580 18.85 -19.37 26.70
CA LYS A 580 18.72 -19.97 25.35
C LYS A 580 17.59 -19.37 24.47
N GLN A 581 17.03 -18.27 24.88
CA GLN A 581 16.06 -17.48 24.10
C GLN A 581 16.70 -16.17 23.68
N GLU A 582 16.26 -15.65 22.55
CA GLU A 582 16.65 -14.33 22.07
C GLU A 582 15.66 -13.29 22.59
N LEU A 583 16.15 -12.30 23.32
CA LEU A 583 15.38 -11.14 23.77
C LEU A 583 15.81 -9.92 22.98
N HIS A 584 14.90 -9.36 22.22
CA HIS A 584 15.10 -8.08 21.53
C HIS A 584 14.55 -6.93 22.37
N LEU A 585 15.41 -5.98 22.71
CA LEU A 585 15.03 -4.75 23.42
C LEU A 585 15.18 -3.58 22.47
N GLN A 586 14.15 -2.75 22.37
CA GLN A 586 14.14 -1.58 21.50
C GLN A 586 13.56 -0.36 22.22
N PHE A 587 14.17 0.79 21.98
CA PHE A 587 13.73 2.10 22.48
C PHE A 587 13.69 3.10 21.33
N ASP A 588 12.52 3.75 21.14
CA ASP A 588 12.26 4.66 20.02
C ASP A 588 11.90 6.06 20.54
N LEU A 589 12.58 7.05 20.00
CA LEU A 589 12.26 8.47 20.15
C LEU A 589 11.79 9.02 18.81
N ARG A 590 10.56 9.52 18.75
CA ARG A 590 9.93 10.00 17.52
C ARG A 590 9.55 11.46 17.63
N ASN A 591 9.37 12.12 16.47
CA ASN A 591 9.00 13.54 16.39
C ASN A 591 9.92 14.44 17.25
N LEU A 592 11.22 14.24 17.16
CA LEU A 592 12.21 14.99 17.96
C LEU A 592 12.16 16.51 17.71
N GLY A 593 11.66 16.94 16.57
CA GLY A 593 11.46 18.34 16.22
C GLY A 593 10.18 18.96 16.81
N ASN A 594 9.32 18.15 17.45
CA ASN A 594 8.01 18.56 17.98
C ASN A 594 7.21 19.45 17.02
N LYS A 595 7.24 19.11 15.75
CA LYS A 595 6.48 19.80 14.70
C LYS A 595 5.17 19.07 14.46
N ASN A 596 4.09 19.78 14.69
CA ASN A 596 2.72 19.33 14.47
C ASN A 596 2.21 19.80 13.10
#